data_fd8bf0be1854896b162fa4044977f45f
#
_entry.id   fd8bf0be1854896b162fa4044977f45f
#
_cell.length_a   1.000
_cell.length_b   1.000
_cell.length_c   1.000
_cell.angle_alpha   90.00
_cell.angle_beta   90.00
_cell.angle_gamma   90.00
#
_symmetry.space_group_name_H-M   'P 1'
#
loop_
_entity.id
_entity.type
_entity.pdbx_description
1 polymer ?
#
loop_
_entity_poly.entity_id
_entity_poly.type
_entity_poly.pdbx_seq_one_letter_code
_entity_poly.pdbx_strand_id
1 'polypeptide(L)'
;VSFSPAGGGYSVKIPEGWARTSGATTTSFTDKLNHIEVSTAAAPGQPSVASVTNTDIAALKAKVPKFAMGKVSTVVRAGGTAILLTYQGDSAPDQVTGKVVRDAFERYTFYLAGKRVDLTLSGPTNADNVDPWRIVSDSLRWS
;
A
#
# COMPACT_ATOMS: atom_id res chain seq x y z
N VAL A 1 10.72 -4.77 -12.29
CA VAL A 1 10.23 -6.15 -12.15
C VAL A 1 8.71 -6.11 -11.96
N SER A 2 8.01 -6.88 -12.78
CA SER A 2 6.56 -7.01 -12.64
C SER A 2 6.22 -8.05 -11.60
N PHE A 3 5.28 -7.70 -10.72
CA PHE A 3 4.68 -8.63 -9.79
C PHE A 3 3.25 -8.94 -10.23
N SER A 4 2.96 -10.23 -10.43
CA SER A 4 1.63 -10.72 -10.81
C SER A 4 1.30 -11.91 -9.93
N PRO A 5 0.46 -11.76 -8.88
CA PRO A 5 0.11 -12.90 -8.04
C PRO A 5 -0.75 -13.89 -8.81
N ALA A 6 -0.56 -15.18 -8.54
CA ALA A 6 -1.35 -16.24 -9.17
C ALA A 6 -2.85 -16.01 -8.88
N GLY A 7 -3.67 -16.00 -9.94
CA GLY A 7 -5.10 -15.75 -9.82
C GLY A 7 -5.46 -14.30 -9.49
N GLY A 8 -4.50 -13.38 -9.41
CA GLY A 8 -4.74 -12.01 -9.05
C GLY A 8 -5.44 -11.18 -10.14
N GLY A 9 -5.13 -11.45 -11.39
CA GLY A 9 -5.71 -10.73 -12.52
C GLY A 9 -5.19 -9.31 -12.67
N TYR A 10 -4.01 -9.03 -12.17
CA TYR A 10 -3.34 -7.73 -12.29
C TYR A 10 -1.84 -7.87 -12.19
N SER A 11 -1.13 -6.81 -12.56
CA SER A 11 0.31 -6.69 -12.36
C SER A 11 0.65 -5.30 -11.82
N VAL A 12 1.75 -5.20 -11.12
CA VAL A 12 2.32 -3.94 -10.64
C VAL A 12 3.84 -4.01 -10.74
N LYS A 13 4.47 -2.90 -11.10
CA LYS A 13 5.93 -2.85 -11.23
C LYS A 13 6.56 -2.51 -9.89
N ILE A 14 7.50 -3.35 -9.48
CA ILE A 14 8.27 -3.19 -8.24
C ILE A 14 9.71 -2.84 -8.63
N PRO A 15 10.38 -1.93 -7.93
CA PRO A 15 11.79 -1.64 -8.19
C PRO A 15 12.63 -2.90 -8.07
N GLU A 16 13.67 -3.01 -8.90
CA GLU A 16 14.56 -4.17 -8.88
C GLU A 16 15.35 -4.27 -7.57
N GLY A 17 15.64 -5.50 -7.17
CA GLY A 17 16.53 -5.76 -6.05
C GLY A 17 15.86 -5.68 -4.68
N TRP A 18 14.57 -5.37 -4.61
CA TRP A 18 13.86 -5.35 -3.33
C TRP A 18 13.60 -6.78 -2.83
N ALA A 19 13.82 -6.99 -1.54
CA ALA A 19 13.58 -8.27 -0.91
C ALA A 19 12.08 -8.54 -0.83
N ARG A 20 11.66 -9.76 -1.23
CA ARG A 20 10.26 -10.16 -1.30
C ARG A 20 9.91 -11.13 -0.18
N THR A 21 8.79 -10.89 0.49
CA THR A 21 8.18 -11.81 1.44
C THR A 21 6.73 -12.06 1.03
N SER A 22 6.40 -13.31 0.72
CA SER A 22 5.07 -13.68 0.25
C SER A 22 4.25 -14.31 1.36
N GLY A 23 3.00 -13.83 1.51
CA GLY A 23 1.98 -14.43 2.36
C GLY A 23 0.83 -14.98 1.51
N ALA A 24 -0.25 -15.41 2.16
CA ALA A 24 -1.40 -16.01 1.47
C ALA A 24 -2.13 -14.99 0.58
N THR A 25 -2.37 -13.77 1.08
CA THR A 25 -3.09 -12.71 0.36
C THR A 25 -2.27 -11.44 0.24
N THR A 26 -1.13 -11.35 0.90
CA THR A 26 -0.29 -10.16 0.98
C THR A 26 1.14 -10.50 0.63
N THR A 27 1.75 -9.69 -0.23
CA THR A 27 3.17 -9.79 -0.56
C THR A 27 3.83 -8.47 -0.24
N SER A 28 4.98 -8.53 0.43
CA SER A 28 5.73 -7.35 0.84
C SER A 28 7.07 -7.32 0.14
N PHE A 29 7.50 -6.11 -0.23
CA PHE A 29 8.81 -5.85 -0.82
C PHE A 29 9.51 -4.79 0.01
N THR A 30 10.77 -5.01 0.32
CA THR A 30 11.52 -4.15 1.23
C THR A 30 12.89 -3.82 0.67
N ASP A 31 13.27 -2.55 0.72
CA ASP A 31 14.62 -2.08 0.48
C ASP A 31 14.98 -1.08 1.58
N LYS A 32 15.86 -1.50 2.48
CA LYS A 32 16.25 -0.72 3.66
C LYS A 32 15.01 -0.32 4.48
N LEU A 33 14.68 0.98 4.56
CA LEU A 33 13.56 1.51 5.32
C LEU A 33 12.31 1.73 4.45
N ASN A 34 12.36 1.36 3.17
CA ASN A 34 11.23 1.51 2.25
C ASN A 34 10.49 0.19 2.08
N HIS A 35 9.17 0.26 2.01
CA HIS A 35 8.31 -0.91 1.90
C HIS A 35 7.22 -0.71 0.86
N ILE A 36 6.91 -1.78 0.15
CA ILE A 36 5.72 -1.88 -0.70
C ILE A 36 4.97 -3.13 -0.26
N GLU A 37 3.68 -2.99 -0.02
CA GLU A 37 2.82 -4.11 0.35
C GLU A 37 1.65 -4.18 -0.61
N VAL A 38 1.42 -5.35 -1.18
CA VAL A 38 0.31 -5.60 -2.11
C VAL A 38 -0.60 -6.66 -1.52
N SER A 39 -1.85 -6.32 -1.32
CA SER A 39 -2.86 -7.19 -0.71
C SER A 39 -4.03 -7.36 -1.67
N THR A 40 -4.49 -8.59 -1.83
CA THR A 40 -5.62 -8.92 -2.72
C THR A 40 -6.74 -9.57 -1.92
N ALA A 41 -7.96 -9.12 -2.16
CA ALA A 41 -9.14 -9.69 -1.50
C ALA A 41 -10.35 -9.65 -2.42
N ALA A 42 -11.29 -10.56 -2.22
CA ALA A 42 -12.62 -10.44 -2.79
C ALA A 42 -13.39 -9.36 -2.04
N ALA A 43 -14.20 -8.58 -2.77
CA ALA A 43 -15.03 -7.56 -2.17
C ALA A 43 -16.40 -7.56 -2.85
N PRO A 44 -17.51 -7.53 -2.08
CA PRO A 44 -18.85 -7.60 -2.65
C PRO A 44 -19.25 -6.32 -3.39
N GLY A 45 -18.60 -5.19 -3.09
CA GLY A 45 -18.89 -3.92 -3.72
C GLY A 45 -17.66 -3.04 -3.80
N GLN A 46 -17.73 -2.03 -4.65
CA GLN A 46 -16.63 -1.10 -4.84
C GLN A 46 -16.38 -0.30 -3.55
N PRO A 47 -15.14 -0.28 -3.06
CA PRO A 47 -14.76 0.59 -1.95
C PRO A 47 -15.03 2.06 -2.27
N SER A 48 -15.38 2.82 -1.25
CA SER A 48 -15.64 4.26 -1.37
C SER A 48 -14.79 5.03 -0.37
N VAL A 49 -14.74 6.34 -0.54
CA VAL A 49 -14.10 7.22 0.47
C VAL A 49 -14.74 6.98 1.83
N ALA A 50 -16.07 6.84 1.90
CA ALA A 50 -16.78 6.58 3.14
C ALA A 50 -16.42 5.23 3.75
N SER A 51 -16.34 4.15 2.96
CA SER A 51 -16.00 2.82 3.48
C SER A 51 -14.55 2.76 3.97
N VAL A 52 -13.62 3.40 3.27
CA VAL A 52 -12.23 3.50 3.71
C VAL A 52 -12.15 4.30 5.01
N THR A 53 -12.84 5.41 5.10
CA THR A 53 -12.86 6.25 6.30
C THR A 53 -13.46 5.51 7.51
N ASN A 54 -14.57 4.80 7.31
CA ASN A 54 -15.32 4.18 8.41
C ASN A 54 -14.76 2.82 8.84
N THR A 55 -14.16 2.07 7.92
CA THR A 55 -13.73 0.68 8.17
C THR A 55 -12.22 0.53 8.15
N ASP A 56 -11.56 0.98 7.08
CA ASP A 56 -10.14 0.72 6.88
C ASP A 56 -9.27 1.52 7.86
N ILE A 57 -9.62 2.77 8.11
CA ILE A 57 -8.88 3.61 9.07
C ILE A 57 -8.93 3.00 10.46
N ALA A 58 -10.07 2.49 10.90
CA ALA A 58 -10.20 1.85 12.21
C ALA A 58 -9.25 0.64 12.33
N ALA A 59 -9.17 -0.19 11.29
CA ALA A 59 -8.28 -1.35 11.26
C ALA A 59 -6.81 -0.93 11.27
N LEU A 60 -6.44 0.09 10.51
CA LEU A 60 -5.08 0.61 10.48
C LEU A 60 -4.68 1.25 11.81
N LYS A 61 -5.58 1.99 12.43
CA LYS A 61 -5.36 2.62 13.73
C LYS A 61 -5.07 1.58 14.83
N ALA A 62 -5.70 0.42 14.75
CA ALA A 62 -5.44 -0.67 15.68
C ALA A 62 -4.11 -1.38 15.41
N LYS A 63 -3.60 -1.35 14.18
CA LYS A 63 -2.43 -2.10 13.73
C LYS A 63 -1.16 -1.26 13.72
N VAL A 64 -1.25 0.02 13.36
CA VAL A 64 -0.08 0.89 13.14
C VAL A 64 0.21 1.68 14.42
N PRO A 65 1.40 1.52 15.03
CA PRO A 65 1.74 2.26 16.23
C PRO A 65 1.75 3.78 15.96
N LYS A 66 1.17 4.53 16.89
CA LYS A 66 1.09 5.99 16.81
C LYS A 66 0.53 6.49 15.49
N PHE A 67 -0.50 5.81 15.00
CA PHE A 67 -1.19 6.18 13.76
C PHE A 67 -1.65 7.63 13.81
N ALA A 68 -1.34 8.38 12.75
CA ALA A 68 -1.83 9.73 12.53
C ALA A 68 -2.44 9.82 11.13
N MET A 69 -3.72 10.12 11.07
CA MET A 69 -4.44 10.21 9.80
C MET A 69 -3.99 11.43 8.99
N GLY A 70 -3.78 11.25 7.70
CA GLY A 70 -3.60 12.33 6.75
C GLY A 70 -4.92 12.63 6.03
N LYS A 71 -5.02 12.22 4.75
CA LYS A 71 -6.14 12.57 3.88
C LYS A 71 -6.67 11.34 3.16
N VAL A 72 -7.98 11.31 2.95
CA VAL A 72 -8.63 10.31 2.07
C VAL A 72 -9.15 11.05 0.84
N SER A 73 -8.80 10.58 -0.35
CA SER A 73 -9.21 11.18 -1.61
C SER A 73 -9.32 10.13 -2.71
N THR A 74 -9.90 10.50 -3.83
CA THR A 74 -9.86 9.68 -5.04
C THR A 74 -8.79 10.23 -5.97
N VAL A 75 -8.06 9.32 -6.63
CA VAL A 75 -7.05 9.67 -7.62
C VAL A 75 -7.21 8.79 -8.84
N VAL A 76 -6.81 9.31 -10.00
CA VAL A 76 -6.79 8.54 -11.25
C VAL A 76 -5.38 8.05 -11.48
N ARG A 77 -5.25 6.74 -11.68
CA ARG A 77 -4.02 6.06 -12.07
C ARG A 77 -4.30 5.26 -13.34
N ALA A 78 -3.26 4.73 -13.96
CA ALA A 78 -3.45 3.94 -15.18
C ALA A 78 -4.30 2.68 -14.94
N GLY A 79 -4.29 2.12 -13.73
CA GLY A 79 -5.16 1.00 -13.32
C GLY A 79 -6.60 1.39 -13.03
N GLY A 80 -6.97 2.67 -13.16
CA GLY A 80 -8.31 3.19 -12.91
C GLY A 80 -8.34 4.16 -11.73
N THR A 81 -9.55 4.53 -11.33
CA THR A 81 -9.75 5.37 -10.16
C THR A 81 -9.46 4.57 -8.90
N ALA A 82 -8.61 5.10 -8.04
CA ALA A 82 -8.26 4.50 -6.76
C ALA A 82 -8.61 5.43 -5.61
N ILE A 83 -8.78 4.86 -4.43
CA ILE A 83 -8.91 5.64 -3.20
C ILE A 83 -7.54 5.72 -2.58
N LEU A 84 -7.07 6.95 -2.37
CA LEU A 84 -5.78 7.22 -1.74
C LEU A 84 -5.98 7.66 -0.31
N LEU A 85 -5.43 6.89 0.61
CA LEU A 85 -5.35 7.23 2.04
C LEU A 85 -3.89 7.51 2.38
N THR A 86 -3.61 8.69 2.88
CA THR A 86 -2.30 9.05 3.42
C THR A 86 -2.36 9.04 4.94
N TYR A 87 -1.30 8.55 5.57
CA TYR A 87 -1.19 8.52 7.02
C TYR A 87 0.28 8.39 7.43
N GLN A 88 0.52 8.51 8.72
CA GLN A 88 1.83 8.29 9.32
C GLN A 88 1.70 7.32 10.47
N GLY A 89 2.79 6.67 10.80
CA GLY A 89 2.89 5.76 11.93
C GLY A 89 4.33 5.41 12.23
N ASP A 90 4.55 4.80 13.39
CA ASP A 90 5.88 4.32 13.75
C ASP A 90 6.08 2.91 13.21
N SER A 91 7.29 2.64 12.75
CA SER A 91 7.70 1.29 12.38
C SER A 91 7.78 0.40 13.63
N ALA A 92 7.78 -0.93 13.42
CA ALA A 92 8.20 -1.83 14.47
C ALA A 92 9.66 -1.55 14.84
N PRO A 93 10.08 -1.78 16.11
CA PRO A 93 11.48 -1.63 16.46
C PRO A 93 12.37 -2.56 15.63
N ASP A 94 13.50 -2.03 15.16
CA ASP A 94 14.50 -2.83 14.47
C ASP A 94 14.99 -3.95 15.39
N GLN A 95 15.08 -5.17 14.86
CA GLN A 95 15.44 -6.34 15.67
C GLN A 95 16.87 -6.30 16.21
N VAL A 96 17.75 -5.55 15.55
CA VAL A 96 19.16 -5.44 15.97
C VAL A 96 19.39 -4.20 16.81
N THR A 97 18.89 -3.03 16.35
CA THR A 97 19.19 -1.74 16.98
C THR A 97 18.10 -1.27 17.95
N GLY A 98 16.89 -1.84 17.87
CA GLY A 98 15.72 -1.36 18.61
C GLY A 98 15.16 -0.03 18.10
N LYS A 99 15.70 0.48 17.01
CA LYS A 99 15.34 1.80 16.47
C LYS A 99 13.94 1.80 15.86
N VAL A 100 13.20 2.87 16.15
CA VAL A 100 11.87 3.12 15.57
C VAL A 100 11.98 4.27 14.59
N VAL A 101 11.37 4.09 13.43
CA VAL A 101 11.36 5.10 12.36
C VAL A 101 9.93 5.62 12.20
N ARG A 102 9.78 6.94 12.10
CA ARG A 102 8.49 7.53 11.74
C ARG A 102 8.30 7.40 10.24
N ASP A 103 7.27 6.64 9.81
CA ASP A 103 6.97 6.36 8.42
C ASP A 103 5.79 7.19 7.91
N ALA A 104 5.89 7.62 6.65
CA ALA A 104 4.78 8.12 5.87
C ALA A 104 4.25 6.97 4.99
N PHE A 105 2.94 6.92 4.82
CA PHE A 105 2.25 5.89 4.06
C PHE A 105 1.35 6.49 3.00
N GLU A 106 1.33 5.87 1.83
CA GLU A 106 0.30 6.06 0.82
C GLU A 106 -0.33 4.70 0.53
N ARG A 107 -1.63 4.58 0.76
CA ARG A 107 -2.38 3.35 0.52
C ARG A 107 -3.40 3.59 -0.58
N TYR A 108 -3.22 2.87 -1.68
CA TYR A 108 -4.09 2.94 -2.84
C TYR A 108 -5.01 1.72 -2.86
N THR A 109 -6.30 1.95 -2.92
CA THR A 109 -7.30 0.89 -3.04
C THR A 109 -7.87 0.89 -4.44
N PHE A 110 -7.57 -0.17 -5.20
CA PHE A 110 -8.08 -0.41 -6.55
C PHE A 110 -9.19 -1.45 -6.49
N TYR A 111 -10.13 -1.38 -7.43
CA TYR A 111 -11.23 -2.33 -7.50
C TYR A 111 -11.64 -2.60 -8.94
N LEU A 112 -11.85 -3.87 -9.26
CA LEU A 112 -12.41 -4.30 -10.54
C LEU A 112 -13.15 -5.62 -10.37
N ALA A 113 -14.43 -5.64 -10.77
CA ALA A 113 -15.23 -6.87 -10.90
C ALA A 113 -15.16 -7.79 -9.68
N GLY A 114 -15.39 -7.25 -8.48
CA GLY A 114 -15.41 -8.02 -7.24
C GLY A 114 -14.04 -8.26 -6.60
N LYS A 115 -12.97 -7.74 -7.19
CA LYS A 115 -11.61 -7.89 -6.66
C LYS A 115 -11.07 -6.55 -6.19
N ARG A 116 -10.60 -6.53 -4.95
CA ARG A 116 -9.96 -5.37 -4.33
C ARG A 116 -8.46 -5.61 -4.20
N VAL A 117 -7.67 -4.62 -4.62
CA VAL A 117 -6.22 -4.62 -4.43
C VAL A 117 -5.83 -3.39 -3.64
N ASP A 118 -5.18 -3.60 -2.51
CA ASP A 118 -4.60 -2.53 -1.70
C ASP A 118 -3.09 -2.51 -1.91
N LEU A 119 -2.59 -1.39 -2.40
CA LEU A 119 -1.18 -1.14 -2.63
C LEU A 119 -0.71 -0.08 -1.63
N THR A 120 0.14 -0.48 -0.70
CA THR A 120 0.63 0.42 0.36
C THR A 120 2.12 0.67 0.17
N LEU A 121 2.48 1.93 0.09
CA LEU A 121 3.86 2.40 -0.06
C LEU A 121 4.24 3.13 1.21
N SER A 122 5.41 2.83 1.77
CA SER A 122 5.87 3.50 2.99
C SER A 122 7.37 3.73 2.98
N GLY A 123 7.77 4.72 3.74
CA GLY A 123 9.17 5.06 3.95
C GLY A 123 9.30 6.17 4.99
N PRO A 124 10.53 6.48 5.42
CA PRO A 124 10.76 7.53 6.42
C PRO A 124 10.14 8.86 6.01
N THR A 125 9.56 9.57 6.97
CA THR A 125 8.88 10.85 6.71
C THR A 125 9.82 11.92 6.13
N ASN A 126 11.12 11.79 6.34
CA ASN A 126 12.12 12.74 5.84
C ASN A 126 12.69 12.34 4.46
N ALA A 127 12.23 11.24 3.87
CA ALA A 127 12.66 10.81 2.54
C ALA A 127 11.77 11.42 1.46
N ASP A 128 12.36 11.70 0.29
CA ASP A 128 11.60 12.14 -0.88
C ASP A 128 11.19 10.92 -1.71
N ASN A 129 9.92 10.51 -1.59
CA ASN A 129 9.37 9.36 -2.29
C ASN A 129 8.28 9.74 -3.31
N VAL A 130 8.14 11.02 -3.64
CA VAL A 130 7.05 11.49 -4.50
C VAL A 130 7.09 10.80 -5.86
N ASP A 131 8.21 10.88 -6.57
CA ASP A 131 8.33 10.29 -7.91
C ASP A 131 8.35 8.76 -7.89
N PRO A 132 9.14 8.08 -7.04
CA PRO A 132 9.10 6.63 -6.97
C PRO A 132 7.71 6.07 -6.65
N TRP A 133 7.00 6.67 -5.71
CA TRP A 133 5.66 6.21 -5.34
C TRP A 133 4.64 6.46 -6.43
N ARG A 134 4.78 7.57 -7.16
CA ARG A 134 3.93 7.85 -8.33
C ARG A 134 4.13 6.80 -9.42
N ILE A 135 5.35 6.44 -9.71
CA ILE A 135 5.69 5.43 -10.72
C ILE A 135 5.09 4.07 -10.34
N VAL A 136 5.27 3.63 -9.11
CA VAL A 136 4.74 2.34 -8.65
C VAL A 136 3.22 2.34 -8.66
N SER A 137 2.57 3.34 -8.08
CA SER A 137 1.12 3.41 -8.01
C SER A 137 0.46 3.53 -9.38
N ASP A 138 1.14 4.12 -10.36
CA ASP A 138 0.64 4.26 -11.72
C ASP A 138 0.96 3.05 -12.61
N SER A 139 1.68 2.07 -12.08
CA SER A 139 2.09 0.88 -12.82
C SER A 139 1.09 -0.27 -12.76
N LEU A 140 0.09 -0.21 -11.88
CA LEU A 140 -0.89 -1.29 -11.76
C LEU A 140 -1.72 -1.39 -13.03
N ARG A 141 -1.84 -2.61 -13.55
CA ARG A 141 -2.62 -2.94 -14.74
C ARG A 141 -3.45 -4.18 -14.46
N TRP A 142 -4.72 -4.10 -14.77
CA TRP A 142 -5.60 -5.27 -14.78
C TRP A 142 -5.36 -6.12 -16.03
N SER A 143 -5.47 -7.42 -15.88
CA SER A 143 -5.29 -8.36 -17.00
C SER A 143 -6.55 -9.18 -17.28
#